data_222c26ba9782672e908966ecc209021a
#
_entry.id   222c26ba9782672e908966ecc209021a
#
_cell.length_a   1.000
_cell.length_b   1.000
_cell.length_c   1.000
_cell.angle_alpha   90.00
_cell.angle_beta   90.00
_cell.angle_gamma   90.00
#
_symmetry.space_group_name_H-M   'P 1'
#
loop_
_entity.id
_entity.type
_entity.pdbx_description
1 polymer ?
#
loop_
_entity_poly.entity_id
_entity_poly.type
_entity_poly.pdbx_seq_one_letter_code
_entity_poly.pdbx_strand_id
1 'polypeptide(L)'
;MRPCHARHEKVRQRAHGTHVVRGEDHISNTPRQLLLYEALGFAPPSFAHLSLVMGPDHSPLSKRHGATSVGEFRAKGYLPEALVNYLALIGWSPGHDDELLPV
;
A
#
# COMPACT_ATOMS: atom_id res chain seq x y z
N MET A 1 -25.90 9.57 -31.20
CA MET A 1 -25.93 8.99 -29.84
C MET A 1 -25.14 7.68 -29.86
N ARG A 2 -23.91 7.66 -29.31
CA ARG A 2 -23.14 6.41 -29.19
C ARG A 2 -23.49 5.73 -27.86
N PRO A 3 -23.79 4.43 -27.85
CA PRO A 3 -24.28 3.77 -26.66
C PRO A 3 -23.20 3.68 -25.56
N CYS A 4 -23.62 3.91 -24.32
CA CYS A 4 -22.85 3.94 -23.09
C CYS A 4 -22.07 2.62 -22.79
N HIS A 5 -22.32 1.56 -23.56
CA HIS A 5 -21.73 0.25 -23.37
C HIS A 5 -20.20 0.16 -23.66
N ALA A 6 -19.69 1.00 -24.57
CA ALA A 6 -18.26 0.94 -24.95
C ALA A 6 -17.31 1.48 -23.85
N ARG A 7 -17.82 2.28 -22.90
CA ARG A 7 -17.02 2.79 -21.79
C ARG A 7 -16.81 1.78 -20.66
N HIS A 8 -17.79 0.90 -20.45
CA HIS A 8 -17.71 -0.13 -19.40
C HIS A 8 -16.72 -1.26 -19.75
N GLU A 9 -16.59 -1.60 -21.02
CA GLU A 9 -15.65 -2.64 -21.45
C GLU A 9 -14.19 -2.21 -21.31
N LYS A 10 -13.86 -0.95 -21.61
CA LYS A 10 -12.51 -0.42 -21.42
C LYS A 10 -12.08 -0.31 -19.96
N VAL A 11 -13.03 -0.10 -19.04
CA VAL A 11 -12.76 -0.11 -17.59
C VAL A 11 -12.58 -1.54 -17.08
N ARG A 12 -13.31 -2.51 -17.61
CA ARG A 12 -13.14 -3.93 -17.28
C ARG A 12 -11.76 -4.48 -17.65
N GLN A 13 -11.17 -4.05 -18.75
CA GLN A 13 -9.85 -4.53 -19.20
C GLN A 13 -8.67 -3.96 -18.39
N ARG A 14 -8.86 -2.88 -17.61
CA ARG A 14 -7.80 -2.26 -16.81
C ARG A 14 -7.79 -2.63 -15.34
N ALA A 15 -8.75 -3.36 -14.84
CA ALA A 15 -8.93 -3.62 -13.40
C ALA A 15 -8.91 -5.11 -13.05
N HIS A 16 -7.89 -5.86 -13.49
CA HIS A 16 -7.64 -7.21 -13.00
C HIS A 16 -6.63 -7.22 -11.85
N GLY A 17 -6.70 -6.23 -10.95
CA GLY A 17 -6.00 -6.30 -9.69
C GLY A 17 -6.61 -7.41 -8.83
N THR A 18 -5.87 -8.47 -8.58
CA THR A 18 -6.29 -9.58 -7.72
C THR A 18 -6.04 -9.30 -6.25
N HIS A 19 -5.14 -8.38 -5.94
CA HIS A 19 -4.73 -8.02 -4.60
C HIS A 19 -4.60 -6.50 -4.46
N VAL A 20 -5.03 -5.97 -3.32
CA VAL A 20 -4.85 -4.59 -2.91
C VAL A 20 -4.05 -4.58 -1.61
N VAL A 21 -2.79 -4.14 -1.68
CA VAL A 21 -1.92 -3.97 -0.52
C VAL A 21 -1.78 -2.47 -0.27
N ARG A 22 -2.13 -2.00 0.92
CA ARG A 22 -2.15 -0.56 1.25
C ARG A 22 -1.96 -0.31 2.75
N GLY A 23 -1.86 0.94 3.16
CA GLY A 23 -1.71 1.30 4.57
C GLY A 23 -2.96 0.95 5.41
N GLU A 24 -2.75 0.70 6.69
CA GLU A 24 -3.80 0.37 7.66
C GLU A 24 -4.80 1.52 7.90
N ASP A 25 -4.45 2.75 7.53
CA ASP A 25 -5.35 3.91 7.52
C ASP A 25 -6.58 3.70 6.63
N HIS A 26 -6.51 2.74 5.69
CA HIS A 26 -7.62 2.33 4.84
C HIS A 26 -8.47 1.18 5.39
N ILE A 27 -8.19 0.62 6.55
CA ILE A 27 -8.94 -0.51 7.12
C ILE A 27 -10.43 -0.16 7.24
N SER A 28 -10.75 1.02 7.74
CA SER A 28 -12.15 1.48 7.89
C SER A 28 -12.89 1.68 6.56
N ASN A 29 -12.16 1.82 5.46
CA ASN A 29 -12.74 1.99 4.12
C ASN A 29 -13.06 0.64 3.47
N THR A 30 -12.35 -0.42 3.83
CA THR A 30 -12.46 -1.75 3.21
C THR A 30 -13.89 -2.33 3.27
N PRO A 31 -14.61 -2.32 4.40
CA PRO A 31 -15.99 -2.82 4.45
C PRO A 31 -16.92 -2.08 3.48
N ARG A 32 -16.78 -0.76 3.39
CA ARG A 32 -17.59 0.05 2.47
C ARG A 32 -17.31 -0.30 1.01
N GLN A 33 -16.04 -0.55 0.69
CA GLN A 33 -15.64 -0.95 -0.65
C GLN A 33 -16.14 -2.35 -1.00
N LEU A 34 -16.12 -3.29 -0.05
CA LEU A 34 -16.66 -4.64 -0.24
C LEU A 34 -18.18 -4.59 -0.56
N LEU A 35 -18.93 -3.77 0.16
CA LEU A 35 -20.35 -3.54 -0.13
C LEU A 35 -20.59 -2.97 -1.54
N LEU A 36 -19.70 -2.10 -2.02
CA LEU A 36 -19.78 -1.59 -3.39
C LEU A 36 -19.49 -2.67 -4.43
N TYR A 37 -18.48 -3.54 -4.18
CA TYR A 37 -18.23 -4.68 -5.06
C TYR A 37 -19.43 -5.60 -5.16
N GLU A 38 -20.05 -5.91 -4.02
CA GLU A 38 -21.27 -6.72 -3.96
C GLU A 38 -22.43 -6.07 -4.72
N ALA A 39 -22.70 -4.79 -4.45
CA ALA A 39 -23.78 -4.05 -5.12
C ALA A 39 -23.61 -3.94 -6.64
N LEU A 40 -22.36 -3.90 -7.12
CA LEU A 40 -22.03 -3.82 -8.54
C LEU A 40 -21.88 -5.20 -9.20
N GLY A 41 -21.97 -6.29 -8.44
CA GLY A 41 -21.78 -7.65 -8.93
C GLY A 41 -20.36 -7.96 -9.38
N PHE A 42 -19.34 -7.28 -8.80
CA PHE A 42 -17.94 -7.52 -9.09
C PHE A 42 -17.30 -8.41 -8.01
N ALA A 43 -16.41 -9.32 -8.42
CA ALA A 43 -15.60 -10.06 -7.48
C ALA A 43 -14.60 -9.11 -6.79
N PRO A 44 -14.56 -9.05 -5.45
CA PRO A 44 -13.61 -8.22 -4.74
C PRO A 44 -12.20 -8.80 -4.84
N PRO A 45 -11.14 -7.95 -4.86
CA PRO A 45 -9.77 -8.39 -4.70
C PRO A 45 -9.51 -8.84 -3.26
N SER A 46 -8.41 -9.57 -3.05
CA SER A 46 -7.88 -9.80 -1.71
C SER A 46 -7.27 -8.50 -1.18
N PHE A 47 -7.61 -8.12 0.07
CA PHE A 47 -7.07 -6.93 0.72
C PHE A 47 -6.02 -7.32 1.75
N ALA A 48 -4.90 -6.59 1.76
CA ALA A 48 -3.90 -6.62 2.82
C ALA A 48 -3.60 -5.19 3.29
N HIS A 49 -3.40 -5.02 4.60
CA HIS A 49 -3.10 -3.73 5.21
C HIS A 49 -1.75 -3.80 5.91
N LEU A 50 -0.87 -2.86 5.58
CA LEU A 50 0.45 -2.72 6.16
C LEU A 50 0.42 -1.67 7.26
N SER A 51 1.21 -1.88 8.30
CA SER A 51 1.39 -0.89 9.37
C SER A 51 1.94 0.42 8.81
N LEU A 52 1.53 1.54 9.42
CA LEU A 52 2.08 2.85 9.09
C LEU A 52 3.50 2.99 9.62
N VAL A 53 4.35 3.69 8.87
CA VAL A 53 5.65 4.12 9.37
C VAL A 53 5.42 5.22 10.41
N MET A 54 5.90 4.99 11.62
CA MET A 54 5.73 5.91 12.73
C MET A 54 6.93 6.83 12.90
N GLY A 55 6.68 8.06 13.30
CA GLY A 55 7.71 8.99 13.75
C GLY A 55 8.14 8.71 15.18
N PRO A 56 9.18 9.42 15.68
CA PRO A 56 9.68 9.26 17.04
C PRO A 56 8.67 9.66 18.12
N ASP A 57 7.66 10.43 17.77
CA ASP A 57 6.55 10.85 18.63
C ASP A 57 5.35 9.87 18.61
N HIS A 58 5.55 8.67 18.07
CA HIS A 58 4.52 7.64 17.89
C HIS A 58 3.31 8.10 17.07
N SER A 59 3.47 9.12 16.24
CA SER A 59 2.47 9.53 15.25
C SER A 59 2.89 9.06 13.85
N PRO A 60 1.95 8.94 12.90
CA PRO A 60 2.29 8.59 11.53
C PRO A 60 3.35 9.54 10.95
N LEU A 61 4.34 8.99 10.25
CA LEU A 61 5.42 9.76 9.66
C LEU A 61 4.87 10.87 8.75
N SER A 62 5.30 12.09 8.99
CA SER A 62 4.83 13.28 8.27
C SER A 62 5.99 14.23 7.99
N LYS A 63 5.78 15.23 7.14
CA LYS A 63 6.80 16.23 6.77
C LYS A 63 7.45 16.93 7.97
N ARG A 64 6.78 17.02 9.10
CA ARG A 64 7.36 17.57 10.35
C ARG A 64 8.48 16.70 10.95
N HIS A 65 8.53 15.43 10.58
CA HIS A 65 9.56 14.48 11.02
C HIS A 65 10.79 14.47 10.09
N GLY A 66 10.80 15.26 9.03
CA GLY A 66 11.86 15.33 8.04
C GLY A 66 11.54 14.58 6.76
N ALA A 67 12.45 13.67 6.32
CA ALA A 67 12.23 12.92 5.09
C ALA A 67 11.03 11.99 5.19
N THR A 68 10.13 12.06 4.21
CA THR A 68 8.91 11.25 4.15
C THR A 68 8.72 10.57 2.79
N SER A 69 9.51 10.94 1.82
CA SER A 69 9.48 10.34 0.47
C SER A 69 10.79 9.63 0.15
N VAL A 70 10.71 8.64 -0.73
CA VAL A 70 11.90 7.91 -1.23
C VAL A 70 12.93 8.89 -1.81
N GLY A 71 12.46 9.94 -2.53
CA GLY A 71 13.34 10.97 -3.10
C GLY A 71 14.12 11.75 -2.03
N GLU A 72 13.50 12.06 -0.89
CA GLU A 72 14.16 12.75 0.23
C GLU A 72 15.18 11.86 0.93
N PHE A 73 14.87 10.56 1.12
CA PHE A 73 15.84 9.59 1.66
C PHE A 73 17.03 9.42 0.72
N ARG A 74 16.78 9.32 -0.59
CA ARG A 74 17.84 9.29 -1.61
C ARG A 74 18.72 10.53 -1.55
N ALA A 75 18.14 11.71 -1.45
CA ALA A 75 18.88 12.97 -1.35
C ALA A 75 19.75 13.04 -0.08
N LYS A 76 19.37 12.36 0.99
CA LYS A 76 20.15 12.20 2.23
C LYS A 76 21.23 11.12 2.15
N GLY A 77 21.34 10.40 1.03
CA GLY A 77 22.37 9.38 0.81
C GLY A 77 22.03 7.98 1.33
N TYR A 78 20.76 7.71 1.66
CA TYR A 78 20.33 6.37 2.01
C TYR A 78 20.39 5.44 0.80
N LEU A 79 20.94 4.25 0.98
CA LEU A 79 20.99 3.22 -0.04
C LEU A 79 19.60 2.61 -0.26
N PRO A 80 19.21 2.31 -1.51
CA PRO A 80 17.90 1.72 -1.79
C PRO A 80 17.69 0.38 -1.10
N GLU A 81 18.72 -0.46 -1.02
CA GLU A 81 18.69 -1.76 -0.34
C GLU A 81 18.41 -1.61 1.16
N ALA A 82 19.02 -0.63 1.81
CA ALA A 82 18.80 -0.34 3.22
C ALA A 82 17.35 0.12 3.47
N LEU A 83 16.81 0.94 2.56
CA LEU A 83 15.42 1.40 2.67
C LEU A 83 14.43 0.26 2.45
N VAL A 84 14.66 -0.60 1.47
CA VAL A 84 13.82 -1.79 1.21
C VAL A 84 13.85 -2.73 2.40
N ASN A 85 15.06 -3.03 2.94
CA ASN A 85 15.22 -3.88 4.12
C ASN A 85 14.45 -3.33 5.33
N TYR A 86 14.60 -2.04 5.61
CA TYR A 86 13.89 -1.39 6.71
C TYR A 86 12.38 -1.47 6.56
N LEU A 87 11.87 -1.18 5.37
CA LEU A 87 10.43 -1.24 5.09
C LEU A 87 9.87 -2.66 5.18
N ALA A 88 10.66 -3.68 4.81
CA ALA A 88 10.24 -5.07 4.92
C ALA A 88 10.02 -5.50 6.37
N LEU A 89 10.80 -4.98 7.32
CA LEU A 89 10.72 -5.30 8.75
C LEU A 89 9.57 -4.58 9.47
N ILE A 90 8.89 -3.62 8.82
CA ILE A 90 7.75 -2.93 9.42
C ILE A 90 6.54 -3.86 9.49
N GLY A 91 6.22 -4.32 10.70
CA GLY A 91 5.09 -5.21 10.94
C GLY A 91 5.31 -6.68 10.54
N TRP A 92 6.54 -7.06 10.19
CA TRP A 92 6.92 -8.41 9.86
C TRP A 92 8.27 -8.77 10.47
N SER A 93 8.48 -10.04 10.78
CA SER A 93 9.76 -10.58 11.26
C SER A 93 10.07 -11.86 10.49
N PRO A 94 11.33 -12.09 10.10
CA PRO A 94 11.75 -13.33 9.45
C PRO A 94 11.74 -14.56 10.38
N GLY A 95 11.48 -14.37 11.67
CA GLY A 95 11.45 -15.45 12.66
C GLY A 95 12.82 -15.88 13.17
N HIS A 96 13.86 -15.11 12.88
CA HIS A 96 15.22 -15.26 13.38
C HIS A 96 15.81 -13.86 13.67
N ASP A 97 16.94 -13.83 14.36
CA ASP A 97 17.56 -12.58 14.84
C ASP A 97 18.26 -11.75 13.75
N ASP A 98 18.39 -12.28 12.54
CA ASP A 98 19.00 -11.55 11.42
C ASP A 98 18.00 -10.54 10.84
N GLU A 99 18.27 -9.27 11.04
CA GLU A 99 17.49 -8.16 10.49
C GLU A 99 18.00 -7.69 9.11
N LEU A 100 19.10 -8.25 8.62
CA LEU A 100 19.65 -7.97 7.29
C LEU A 100 19.13 -9.00 6.29
N LEU A 101 18.20 -8.57 5.45
CA LEU A 101 17.61 -9.42 4.43
C LEU A 101 18.37 -9.26 3.10
N PRO A 102 18.66 -10.36 2.38
CA PRO A 102 19.19 -10.26 1.02
C PRO A 102 18.09 -9.66 0.11
N VAL A 103 18.43 -8.57 -0.56
CA VAL A 103 17.55 -7.86 -1.49
C VAL A 103 17.94 -8.17 -2.93
#